data_f0354169309199d06bdbaa0eedbba722
#
_entry.id   f0354169309199d06bdbaa0eedbba722
#
_cell.length_a   1.000
_cell.length_b   1.000
_cell.length_c   1.000
_cell.angle_alpha   90.00
_cell.angle_beta   90.00
_cell.angle_gamma   90.00
#
_symmetry.space_group_name_H-M   'P 1'
#
loop_
_entity.id
_entity.type
_entity.pdbx_description
1 polymer ?
#
loop_
_entity_poly.entity_id
_entity_poly.type
_entity_poly.pdbx_seq_one_letter_code
_entity_poly.pdbx_strand_id
1 'polypeptide(L)'
;MARKNIIITLLVLILLALSIGAWYIFNKPHRSLEQAELISVSADSLLASYMQNEKIANAKYFDKALAVNGEISELTTNQSGQSVIILKTQDPMAGVVCTLQEIPETGLKIGQQVQVKGFCSGYISDVVLRDCQLIKEK
;
A
#
# COMPACT_ATOMS: atom_id res chain seq x y z
N MET A 1 33.11 -9.15 -42.57
CA MET A 1 32.42 -7.87 -42.18
C MET A 1 30.95 -8.04 -41.90
N ALA A 2 30.19 -8.77 -42.67
CA ALA A 2 28.73 -8.93 -42.44
C ALA A 2 28.34 -9.53 -41.07
N ARG A 3 29.03 -10.56 -40.61
CA ARG A 3 28.75 -11.18 -39.31
C ARG A 3 28.94 -10.24 -38.11
N LYS A 4 29.96 -9.38 -38.17
CA LYS A 4 30.24 -8.41 -37.11
C LYS A 4 29.15 -7.33 -37.02
N ASN A 5 28.64 -6.88 -38.14
CA ASN A 5 27.55 -5.91 -38.21
C ASN A 5 26.23 -6.50 -37.72
N ILE A 6 25.95 -7.77 -38.03
CA ILE A 6 24.76 -8.48 -37.56
C ILE A 6 24.77 -8.59 -36.04
N ILE A 7 25.92 -8.94 -35.40
CA ILE A 7 26.08 -9.05 -33.98
C ILE A 7 25.86 -7.69 -33.29
N ILE A 8 26.43 -6.63 -33.86
CA ILE A 8 26.25 -5.27 -33.33
C ILE A 8 24.78 -4.85 -33.39
N THR A 9 24.11 -5.12 -34.53
CA THR A 9 22.67 -4.80 -34.68
C THR A 9 21.81 -5.56 -33.67
N LEU A 10 22.09 -6.84 -33.43
CA LEU A 10 21.39 -7.63 -32.40
C LEU A 10 21.60 -7.10 -30.97
N LEU A 11 22.85 -6.70 -30.66
CA LEU A 11 23.16 -6.10 -29.34
C LEU A 11 22.41 -4.78 -29.13
N VAL A 12 22.34 -3.93 -30.15
CA VAL A 12 21.58 -2.65 -30.10
C VAL A 12 20.10 -2.92 -29.91
N LEU A 13 19.51 -3.88 -30.61
CA LEU A 13 18.09 -4.24 -30.42
C LEU A 13 17.78 -4.77 -29.04
N ILE A 14 18.67 -5.59 -28.46
CA ILE A 14 18.52 -6.10 -27.08
C ILE A 14 18.58 -4.95 -26.07
N LEU A 15 19.56 -4.03 -26.21
CA LEU A 15 19.67 -2.87 -25.33
C LEU A 15 18.44 -1.96 -25.44
N LEU A 16 17.90 -1.78 -26.61
CA LEU A 16 16.70 -0.97 -26.86
C LEU A 16 15.46 -1.61 -26.21
N ALA A 17 15.31 -2.92 -26.33
CA ALA A 17 14.22 -3.67 -25.70
C ALA A 17 14.31 -3.62 -24.17
N LEU A 18 15.52 -3.75 -23.59
CA LEU A 18 15.75 -3.63 -22.15
C LEU A 18 15.46 -2.22 -21.63
N SER A 19 15.83 -1.19 -22.39
CA SER A 19 15.56 0.21 -22.04
C SER A 19 14.07 0.52 -22.03
N ILE A 20 13.32 0.03 -23.03
CA ILE A 20 11.86 0.20 -23.11
C ILE A 20 11.19 -0.57 -21.97
N GLY A 21 11.63 -1.80 -21.68
CA GLY A 21 11.12 -2.61 -20.57
C GLY A 21 11.35 -1.95 -19.22
N ALA A 22 12.56 -1.46 -18.98
CA ALA A 22 12.90 -0.72 -17.77
C ALA A 22 12.04 0.55 -17.62
N TRP A 23 11.95 1.35 -18.70
CA TRP A 23 11.11 2.56 -18.70
C TRP A 23 9.64 2.25 -18.41
N TYR A 24 9.09 1.16 -18.95
CA TYR A 24 7.71 0.74 -18.69
C TYR A 24 7.48 0.31 -17.24
N ILE A 25 8.45 -0.37 -16.63
CA ILE A 25 8.38 -0.80 -15.23
C ILE A 25 8.46 0.39 -14.28
N PHE A 26 9.40 1.31 -14.53
CA PHE A 26 9.60 2.50 -13.69
C PHE A 26 8.54 3.58 -13.88
N ASN A 27 7.88 3.61 -15.04
CA ASN A 27 6.87 4.62 -15.37
C ASN A 27 5.43 4.12 -15.25
N LYS A 28 5.20 3.02 -14.49
CA LYS A 28 3.83 2.62 -14.14
C LYS A 28 3.19 3.76 -13.35
N PRO A 29 2.05 4.32 -13.82
CA PRO A 29 1.33 5.31 -13.05
C PRO A 29 0.94 4.68 -11.72
N HIS A 30 1.34 5.30 -10.62
CA HIS A 30 0.83 4.94 -9.31
C HIS A 30 -0.68 5.11 -9.36
N ARG A 31 -1.42 4.04 -9.04
CA ARG A 31 -2.88 4.14 -8.89
C ARG A 31 -3.15 5.23 -7.86
N SER A 32 -3.79 6.33 -8.29
CA SER A 32 -4.12 7.39 -7.35
C SER A 32 -5.34 6.97 -6.53
N LEU A 33 -5.23 7.10 -5.21
CA LEU A 33 -6.33 6.86 -4.29
C LEU A 33 -7.51 7.82 -4.52
N GLU A 34 -7.26 8.94 -5.19
CA GLU A 34 -8.28 9.96 -5.48
C GLU A 34 -9.33 9.50 -6.50
N GLN A 35 -8.95 8.60 -7.41
CA GLN A 35 -9.83 8.08 -8.47
C GLN A 35 -10.33 6.67 -8.19
N ALA A 36 -9.88 6.04 -7.11
CA ALA A 36 -10.28 4.70 -6.74
C ALA A 36 -11.60 4.71 -5.97
N GLU A 37 -12.47 3.76 -6.26
CA GLU A 37 -13.64 3.49 -5.43
C GLU A 37 -13.18 2.99 -4.06
N LEU A 38 -13.50 3.76 -3.00
CA LEU A 38 -13.08 3.45 -1.63
C LEU A 38 -14.10 2.55 -0.95
N ILE A 39 -13.64 1.42 -0.44
CA ILE A 39 -14.43 0.57 0.45
C ILE A 39 -14.22 1.07 1.89
N SER A 40 -15.28 1.62 2.49
CA SER A 40 -15.23 2.07 3.88
C SER A 40 -15.39 0.89 4.84
N VAL A 41 -14.47 0.76 5.79
CA VAL A 41 -14.46 -0.33 6.77
C VAL A 41 -13.76 0.13 8.06
N SER A 42 -14.16 -0.41 9.22
CA SER A 42 -13.41 -0.20 10.47
C SER A 42 -12.22 -1.16 10.57
N ALA A 43 -11.18 -0.77 11.31
CA ALA A 43 -10.01 -1.62 11.57
C ALA A 43 -10.41 -2.98 12.16
N ASP A 44 -11.36 -2.98 13.10
CA ASP A 44 -11.90 -4.21 13.71
C ASP A 44 -12.57 -5.13 12.69
N SER A 45 -13.47 -4.57 11.86
CA SER A 45 -14.21 -5.36 10.87
C SER A 45 -13.30 -5.89 9.77
N LEU A 46 -12.28 -5.13 9.42
CA LEU A 46 -11.28 -5.54 8.42
C LEU A 46 -10.46 -6.72 8.94
N LEU A 47 -9.90 -6.62 10.14
CA LEU A 47 -9.15 -7.71 10.77
C LEU A 47 -10.03 -8.94 10.98
N ALA A 48 -11.24 -8.77 11.54
CA ALA A 48 -12.18 -9.86 11.77
C ALA A 48 -12.52 -10.63 10.48
N SER A 49 -12.67 -9.92 9.35
CA SER A 49 -12.91 -10.54 8.04
C SER A 49 -11.77 -11.46 7.62
N TYR A 50 -10.51 -11.03 7.84
CA TYR A 50 -9.33 -11.82 7.53
C TYR A 50 -9.16 -13.02 8.47
N MET A 51 -9.39 -12.83 9.77
CA MET A 51 -9.33 -13.92 10.76
C MET A 51 -10.41 -14.97 10.54
N GLN A 52 -11.60 -14.57 10.07
CA GLN A 52 -12.70 -15.48 9.82
C GLN A 52 -12.48 -16.32 8.56
N ASN A 53 -12.08 -15.69 7.46
CA ASN A 53 -11.78 -16.38 6.21
C ASN A 53 -10.90 -15.52 5.30
N GLU A 54 -9.60 -15.77 5.32
CA GLU A 54 -8.61 -15.03 4.54
C GLU A 54 -8.90 -15.05 3.04
N LYS A 55 -9.33 -16.17 2.48
CA LYS A 55 -9.63 -16.30 1.05
C LYS A 55 -10.78 -15.39 0.63
N ILE A 56 -11.84 -15.31 1.42
CA ILE A 56 -12.98 -14.43 1.16
C ILE A 56 -12.57 -12.97 1.36
N ALA A 57 -11.83 -12.67 2.43
CA ALA A 57 -11.33 -11.32 2.71
C ALA A 57 -10.40 -10.83 1.60
N ASN A 58 -9.48 -11.67 1.10
CA ASN A 58 -8.64 -11.33 -0.04
C ASN A 58 -9.46 -11.04 -1.30
N ALA A 59 -10.46 -11.85 -1.62
CA ALA A 59 -11.33 -11.58 -2.77
C ALA A 59 -12.05 -10.23 -2.65
N LYS A 60 -12.37 -9.80 -1.43
CA LYS A 60 -13.08 -8.55 -1.16
C LYS A 60 -12.18 -7.33 -1.08
N TYR A 61 -10.99 -7.45 -0.47
CA TYR A 61 -10.16 -6.31 -0.07
C TYR A 61 -8.79 -6.24 -0.72
N PHE A 62 -8.19 -7.37 -1.11
CA PHE A 62 -6.83 -7.41 -1.64
C PHE A 62 -6.68 -6.53 -2.89
N ASP A 63 -5.62 -5.72 -2.93
CA ASP A 63 -5.28 -4.75 -3.99
C ASP A 63 -6.40 -3.72 -4.29
N LYS A 64 -7.35 -3.54 -3.37
CA LYS A 64 -8.40 -2.52 -3.46
C LYS A 64 -8.10 -1.35 -2.55
N ALA A 65 -8.62 -0.18 -2.92
CA ALA A 65 -8.54 1.02 -2.10
C ALA A 65 -9.56 0.95 -0.97
N LEU A 66 -9.09 1.07 0.25
CA LEU A 66 -9.90 1.05 1.46
C LEU A 66 -9.84 2.41 2.17
N ALA A 67 -10.94 2.80 2.80
CA ALA A 67 -10.99 3.88 3.78
C ALA A 67 -11.22 3.23 5.15
N VAL A 68 -10.17 3.13 5.95
CA VAL A 68 -10.19 2.44 7.24
C VAL A 68 -10.27 3.44 8.38
N ASN A 69 -11.28 3.27 9.23
CA ASN A 69 -11.46 4.05 10.44
C ASN A 69 -10.88 3.27 11.63
N GLY A 70 -10.13 3.94 12.48
CA GLY A 70 -9.59 3.32 13.70
C GLY A 70 -8.86 4.30 14.59
N GLU A 71 -8.54 3.84 15.79
CA GLU A 71 -7.74 4.55 16.78
C GLU A 71 -6.26 4.19 16.58
N ILE A 72 -5.38 5.18 16.62
CA ILE A 72 -3.93 4.96 16.54
C ILE A 72 -3.45 4.29 17.83
N SER A 73 -2.92 3.08 17.73
CA SER A 73 -2.28 2.38 18.84
C SER A 73 -0.77 2.59 18.88
N GLU A 74 -0.14 2.76 17.74
CA GLU A 74 1.30 2.93 17.63
C GLU A 74 1.66 3.83 16.45
N LEU A 75 2.74 4.60 16.62
CA LEU A 75 3.36 5.43 15.61
C LEU A 75 4.83 5.04 15.50
N THR A 76 5.28 4.65 14.34
CA THR A 76 6.66 4.24 14.10
C THR A 76 7.15 4.71 12.74
N THR A 77 8.39 4.40 12.41
CA THR A 77 8.99 4.72 11.12
C THR A 77 9.65 3.46 10.57
N ASN A 78 9.42 3.16 9.31
CA ASN A 78 10.05 2.01 8.67
C ASN A 78 11.51 2.32 8.27
N GLN A 79 12.22 1.31 7.78
CA GLN A 79 13.63 1.44 7.37
C GLN A 79 13.84 2.43 6.22
N SER A 80 12.81 2.73 5.45
CA SER A 80 12.82 3.72 4.36
C SER A 80 12.51 5.14 4.82
N GLY A 81 12.30 5.36 6.12
CA GLY A 81 11.97 6.67 6.69
C GLY A 81 10.51 7.09 6.54
N GLN A 82 9.63 6.19 6.09
CA GLN A 82 8.20 6.46 5.98
C GLN A 82 7.51 6.29 7.33
N SER A 83 6.56 7.16 7.62
CA SER A 83 5.73 7.04 8.81
C SER A 83 4.77 5.87 8.68
N VAL A 84 4.70 5.06 9.72
CA VAL A 84 3.81 3.91 9.84
C VAL A 84 2.89 4.11 11.03
N ILE A 85 1.59 3.97 10.79
CA ILE A 85 0.55 4.01 11.83
C ILE A 85 0.00 2.62 12.00
N ILE A 86 -0.18 2.18 13.23
CA ILE A 86 -0.90 0.96 13.55
C ILE A 86 -2.25 1.35 14.16
N LEU A 87 -3.33 0.91 13.52
CA LEU A 87 -4.68 1.09 14.02
C LEU A 87 -5.03 -0.06 14.94
N LYS A 88 -5.53 0.29 16.13
CA LYS A 88 -5.98 -0.64 17.17
C LYS A 88 -7.18 -1.44 16.65
N THR A 89 -7.21 -2.70 17.06
CA THR A 89 -8.35 -3.60 16.88
C THR A 89 -8.73 -4.23 18.23
N GLN A 90 -9.79 -5.03 18.25
CA GLN A 90 -10.20 -5.78 19.43
C GLN A 90 -9.21 -6.90 19.77
N ASP A 91 -8.41 -7.35 18.80
CA ASP A 91 -7.33 -8.30 19.05
C ASP A 91 -6.10 -7.55 19.60
N PRO A 92 -5.60 -7.90 20.79
CA PRO A 92 -4.44 -7.24 21.38
C PRO A 92 -3.11 -7.55 20.66
N MET A 93 -3.09 -8.57 19.81
CA MET A 93 -1.89 -9.06 19.11
C MET A 93 -1.84 -8.69 17.66
N ALA A 94 -2.92 -8.17 17.08
CA ALA A 94 -3.01 -7.84 15.67
C ALA A 94 -3.72 -6.50 15.45
N GLY A 95 -3.29 -5.77 14.42
CA GLY A 95 -3.84 -4.48 14.06
C GLY A 95 -3.95 -4.27 12.55
N VAL A 96 -4.12 -3.02 12.16
CA VAL A 96 -4.04 -2.60 10.76
C VAL A 96 -2.84 -1.68 10.61
N VAL A 97 -1.83 -2.15 9.89
CA VAL A 97 -0.58 -1.42 9.64
C VAL A 97 -0.73 -0.57 8.39
N CYS A 98 -0.60 0.74 8.53
CA CYS A 98 -0.76 1.71 7.46
C CYS A 98 0.56 2.44 7.21
N THR A 99 1.19 2.22 6.06
CA THR A 99 2.38 2.95 5.64
C THR A 99 1.99 4.21 4.90
N LEU A 100 2.30 5.38 5.47
CA LEU A 100 1.95 6.68 4.89
C LEU A 100 2.89 7.04 3.75
N GLN A 101 2.35 7.64 2.69
CA GLN A 101 3.12 8.21 1.59
C GLN A 101 3.86 9.48 2.00
N GLU A 102 3.21 10.30 2.82
CA GLU A 102 3.71 11.60 3.26
C GLU A 102 3.70 11.69 4.79
N ILE A 103 4.66 12.41 5.34
CA ILE A 103 4.67 12.73 6.77
C ILE A 103 3.55 13.76 7.02
N PRO A 104 2.61 13.48 7.92
CA PRO A 104 1.53 14.41 8.21
C PRO A 104 2.08 15.73 8.76
N GLU A 105 1.63 16.86 8.24
CA GLU A 105 1.98 18.20 8.74
C GLU A 105 1.50 18.43 10.18
N THR A 106 0.39 17.80 10.56
CA THR A 106 -0.13 17.82 11.93
C THR A 106 0.37 16.60 12.68
N GLY A 107 1.03 16.80 13.80
CA GLY A 107 1.51 15.72 14.65
C GLY A 107 0.38 14.77 15.05
N LEU A 108 0.50 13.50 14.65
CA LEU A 108 -0.39 12.44 15.06
C LEU A 108 -0.12 12.04 16.51
N LYS A 109 -1.14 11.57 17.20
CA LYS A 109 -1.05 11.12 18.59
C LYS A 109 -1.62 9.73 18.74
N ILE A 110 -1.00 8.92 19.60
CA ILE A 110 -1.56 7.65 20.04
C ILE A 110 -2.90 7.92 20.75
N GLY A 111 -3.91 7.09 20.49
CA GLY A 111 -5.27 7.26 20.98
C GLY A 111 -6.16 8.16 20.10
N GLN A 112 -5.59 8.77 19.06
CA GLN A 112 -6.36 9.61 18.13
C GLN A 112 -7.18 8.75 17.16
N GLN A 113 -8.45 9.10 16.97
CA GLN A 113 -9.28 8.53 15.92
C GLN A 113 -8.90 9.13 14.57
N VAL A 114 -8.68 8.28 13.60
CA VAL A 114 -8.30 8.69 12.25
C VAL A 114 -9.04 7.88 11.19
N GLN A 115 -9.16 8.45 10.01
CA GLN A 115 -9.56 7.73 8.81
C GLN A 115 -8.38 7.73 7.84
N VAL A 116 -7.97 6.54 7.42
CA VAL A 116 -6.83 6.34 6.53
C VAL A 116 -7.32 5.69 5.25
N LYS A 117 -7.02 6.26 4.11
CA LYS A 117 -7.21 5.62 2.80
C LYS A 117 -5.90 5.00 2.34
N GLY A 118 -5.96 3.79 1.81
CA GLY A 118 -4.78 3.06 1.32
C GLY A 118 -5.16 1.81 0.54
N PHE A 119 -4.20 1.21 -0.12
CA PHE A 119 -4.41 -0.06 -0.83
C PHE A 119 -4.10 -1.24 0.09
N CYS A 120 -5.02 -2.20 0.15
CA CYS A 120 -4.84 -3.41 0.95
C CYS A 120 -3.80 -4.34 0.30
N SER A 121 -2.77 -4.71 1.05
CA SER A 121 -1.73 -5.65 0.62
C SER A 121 -1.95 -7.07 1.17
N GLY A 122 -3.02 -7.28 1.94
CA GLY A 122 -3.36 -8.58 2.52
C GLY A 122 -3.08 -8.66 4.01
N TYR A 123 -3.00 -9.88 4.52
CA TYR A 123 -2.88 -10.23 5.93
C TYR A 123 -1.73 -11.23 6.14
N ILE A 124 -0.90 -10.99 7.13
CA ILE A 124 0.15 -11.93 7.59
C ILE A 124 -0.06 -12.18 9.09
N SER A 125 0.30 -11.25 9.95
CA SER A 125 -0.06 -11.15 11.37
C SER A 125 -0.99 -9.98 11.61
N ASP A 126 -0.85 -8.97 10.80
CA ASP A 126 -1.63 -7.74 10.75
C ASP A 126 -2.18 -7.57 9.34
N VAL A 127 -3.25 -6.79 9.20
CA VAL A 127 -3.69 -6.34 7.87
C VAL A 127 -2.79 -5.18 7.43
N VAL A 128 -2.21 -5.29 6.26
CA VAL A 128 -1.26 -4.29 5.76
C VAL A 128 -1.90 -3.42 4.68
N LEU A 129 -1.84 -2.11 4.88
CA LEU A 129 -2.20 -1.09 3.89
C LEU A 129 -0.95 -0.35 3.44
N ARG A 130 -0.82 -0.16 2.14
CA ARG A 130 0.26 0.61 1.50
C ARG A 130 -0.24 1.89 0.85
N ASP A 131 0.68 2.79 0.59
CA ASP A 131 0.41 4.08 -0.08
C ASP A 131 -0.68 4.89 0.63
N CYS A 132 -0.64 4.86 1.97
CA CYS A 132 -1.70 5.41 2.79
C CYS A 132 -1.65 6.94 2.85
N GLN A 133 -2.83 7.54 2.93
CA GLN A 133 -3.03 8.97 3.16
C GLN A 133 -4.10 9.14 4.24
N LEU A 134 -3.89 10.13 5.12
CA LEU A 134 -4.91 10.51 6.09
C LEU A 134 -6.04 11.27 5.39
N ILE A 135 -7.27 10.90 5.69
CA ILE A 135 -8.43 11.70 5.31
C ILE A 135 -8.58 12.78 6.38
N LYS A 136 -8.34 14.03 6.00
CA LYS A 136 -8.61 15.16 6.90
C LYS A 136 -10.13 15.29 7.01
N GLU A 137 -10.68 15.13 8.20
CA GLU A 137 -12.04 15.61 8.47
C GLU A 137 -12.06 17.13 8.27
N LYS A 138 -13.00 17.57 7.44
CA LYS A 138 -13.25 19.00 7.23
C LYS A 138 -13.90 19.64 8.45
#